data_3927ca1adc30b7e3ca477d4a59909e71
#
_entry.id   3927ca1adc30b7e3ca477d4a59909e71
#
_cell.length_a   1.000
_cell.length_b   1.000
_cell.length_c   1.000
_cell.angle_alpha   90.00
_cell.angle_beta   90.00
_cell.angle_gamma   90.00
#
_symmetry.space_group_name_H-M   'P 1'
#
loop_
_entity.id
_entity.type
_entity.pdbx_description
1 polymer ?
#
loop_
_entity_poly.entity_id
_entity_poly.type
_entity_poly.pdbx_seq_one_letter_code
_entity_poly.pdbx_strand_id
1 'polypeptide(L)'
;MSLRGKHIVLCVSGGIAAYKAVELCRLLVDAGAHVAPVMTADAEHFIGKTTLSALASEPVHTTLWDDANPIPHTRLAQRADLIVVARATARVIGSYAAGISSDFLTATLIATRAAVLVCPAMHTEMWEHASVQENIATLRRRGVHILEPETGRLAGGDVGAGRLAEPQRIYSEVEQLLTPGDLNGAHVVITAGGTREPIDAVRVIANRSTGKQGYAIATEAVARGAKVTLISTSSLPTPFGVTLVQVETAQQMMEAVNAEAKSADVVVMAAAVADVRPVRAAMHKLKKDPVTGLICNLGSIELEATPDILAGLGKCKPAGQVLVGFAAETENLIANAQSKLERKGADLIVANDVSQAGVGFAHATNA
;
A
#
# COMPACT_ATOMS: atom_id res chain seq x y z
N MET A 1 7.92 -4.25 9.10
CA MET A 1 7.05 -3.97 10.27
C MET A 1 7.07 -2.48 10.50
N SER A 2 6.24 -1.79 9.77
CA SER A 2 6.20 -0.31 9.68
C SER A 2 5.68 0.37 10.96
N LEU A 3 4.89 -0.33 11.77
CA LEU A 3 4.24 0.21 12.97
C LEU A 3 4.87 -0.27 14.29
N ARG A 4 6.08 -0.83 14.26
CA ARG A 4 6.73 -1.37 15.45
C ARG A 4 6.95 -0.31 16.52
N GLY A 5 6.44 -0.59 17.74
CA GLY A 5 6.56 0.31 18.90
C GLY A 5 5.54 1.46 18.90
N LYS A 6 4.65 1.55 17.92
CA LYS A 6 3.57 2.54 17.89
C LYS A 6 2.40 2.07 18.74
N HIS A 7 1.80 2.98 19.51
CA HIS A 7 0.60 2.76 20.32
C HIS A 7 -0.63 3.32 19.60
N ILE A 8 -1.53 2.43 19.20
CA ILE A 8 -2.75 2.78 18.45
C ILE A 8 -3.97 2.47 19.30
N VAL A 9 -4.81 3.46 19.52
CA VAL A 9 -6.13 3.26 20.13
C VAL A 9 -7.14 3.00 19.03
N LEU A 10 -7.71 1.80 18.98
CA LEU A 10 -8.71 1.40 18.00
C LEU A 10 -10.11 1.53 18.59
N CYS A 11 -10.82 2.57 18.22
CA CYS A 11 -12.18 2.88 18.69
C CYS A 11 -13.22 2.30 17.73
N VAL A 12 -14.19 1.58 18.27
CA VAL A 12 -15.29 0.95 17.51
C VAL A 12 -16.63 1.38 18.07
N SER A 13 -17.47 2.00 17.23
CA SER A 13 -18.85 2.33 17.60
C SER A 13 -19.89 1.41 16.93
N GLY A 14 -21.12 1.43 17.42
CA GLY A 14 -22.16 0.46 17.04
C GLY A 14 -22.60 0.52 15.58
N GLY A 15 -22.70 -0.63 14.94
CA GLY A 15 -23.28 -0.86 13.63
C GLY A 15 -22.66 -2.01 12.88
N ILE A 16 -23.34 -2.44 11.82
CA ILE A 16 -23.03 -3.70 11.10
C ILE A 16 -21.59 -3.81 10.63
N ALA A 17 -20.97 -2.72 10.16
CA ALA A 17 -19.59 -2.73 9.67
C ALA A 17 -18.53 -2.83 10.80
N ALA A 18 -18.92 -2.92 12.08
CA ALA A 18 -17.98 -3.09 13.21
C ALA A 18 -17.11 -4.35 13.07
N TYR A 19 -17.58 -5.41 12.38
CA TYR A 19 -16.79 -6.62 12.11
C TYR A 19 -15.48 -6.34 11.38
N LYS A 20 -15.42 -5.31 10.53
CA LYS A 20 -14.20 -4.92 9.79
C LYS A 20 -13.10 -4.40 10.73
N ALA A 21 -13.47 -3.88 11.91
CA ALA A 21 -12.48 -3.48 12.92
C ALA A 21 -11.68 -4.66 13.47
N VAL A 22 -12.22 -5.87 13.41
CA VAL A 22 -11.54 -7.10 13.83
C VAL A 22 -10.38 -7.40 12.87
N GLU A 23 -10.61 -7.29 11.57
CA GLU A 23 -9.57 -7.46 10.55
C GLU A 23 -8.52 -6.35 10.64
N LEU A 24 -8.96 -5.10 10.78
CA LEU A 24 -8.05 -3.96 10.98
C LEU A 24 -7.16 -4.15 12.21
N CYS A 25 -7.74 -4.61 13.34
CA CYS A 25 -6.98 -4.92 14.55
C CYS A 25 -5.84 -5.90 14.28
N ARG A 26 -6.11 -6.99 13.55
CA ARG A 26 -5.09 -7.97 13.17
C ARG A 26 -4.01 -7.36 12.30
N LEU A 27 -4.37 -6.60 11.26
CA LEU A 27 -3.40 -5.92 10.39
C LEU A 27 -2.45 -5.02 11.18
N LEU A 28 -2.98 -4.25 12.14
CA LEU A 28 -2.19 -3.36 12.99
C LEU A 28 -1.24 -4.13 13.91
N VAL A 29 -1.71 -5.20 14.56
CA VAL A 29 -0.90 -6.05 15.44
C VAL A 29 0.18 -6.78 14.64
N ASP A 30 -0.16 -7.35 13.49
CA ASP A 30 0.78 -8.04 12.60
C ASP A 30 1.88 -7.09 12.07
N ALA A 31 1.57 -5.79 11.92
CA ALA A 31 2.53 -4.74 11.58
C ALA A 31 3.43 -4.32 12.77
N GLY A 32 3.19 -4.86 13.96
CA GLY A 32 3.99 -4.64 15.16
C GLY A 32 3.52 -3.49 16.06
N ALA A 33 2.32 -2.94 15.82
CA ALA A 33 1.73 -1.93 16.70
C ALA A 33 1.21 -2.55 18.01
N HIS A 34 1.25 -1.76 19.09
CA HIS A 34 0.49 -2.03 20.30
C HIS A 34 -0.92 -1.45 20.11
N VAL A 35 -1.93 -2.33 20.03
CA VAL A 35 -3.32 -1.94 19.78
C VAL A 35 -4.14 -2.04 21.08
N ALA A 36 -4.71 -0.90 21.49
CA ALA A 36 -5.63 -0.77 22.62
C ALA A 36 -7.06 -0.56 22.11
N PRO A 37 -7.94 -1.55 22.19
CA PRO A 37 -9.28 -1.43 21.65
C PRO A 37 -10.25 -0.73 22.63
N VAL A 38 -11.08 0.15 22.07
CA VAL A 38 -12.17 0.84 22.80
C VAL A 38 -13.49 0.55 22.09
N MET A 39 -14.50 0.15 22.81
CA MET A 39 -15.84 -0.10 22.28
C MET A 39 -16.90 0.75 22.98
N THR A 40 -17.83 1.30 22.20
CA THR A 40 -19.07 1.85 22.77
C THR A 40 -20.00 0.71 23.15
N ALA A 41 -20.94 0.95 24.07
CA ALA A 41 -21.96 -0.04 24.43
C ALA A 41 -22.75 -0.55 23.23
N ASP A 42 -23.05 0.34 22.24
CA ASP A 42 -23.74 -0.06 21.02
C ASP A 42 -22.88 -1.00 20.15
N ALA A 43 -21.55 -0.91 20.21
CA ALA A 43 -20.67 -1.80 19.43
C ALA A 43 -20.74 -3.24 19.92
N GLU A 44 -21.03 -3.46 21.21
CA GLU A 44 -21.14 -4.79 21.81
C GLU A 44 -22.28 -5.64 21.23
N HIS A 45 -23.30 -4.99 20.64
CA HIS A 45 -24.38 -5.68 19.93
C HIS A 45 -23.94 -6.27 18.58
N PHE A 46 -22.81 -5.84 18.02
CA PHE A 46 -22.34 -6.26 16.70
C PHE A 46 -21.08 -7.12 16.74
N ILE A 47 -20.20 -6.89 17.72
CA ILE A 47 -18.99 -7.71 17.91
C ILE A 47 -18.75 -7.92 19.42
N GLY A 48 -18.25 -9.11 19.78
CA GLY A 48 -17.97 -9.44 21.18
C GLY A 48 -16.67 -8.80 21.68
N LYS A 49 -16.66 -8.31 22.91
CA LYS A 49 -15.44 -7.83 23.60
C LYS A 49 -14.33 -8.88 23.59
N THR A 50 -14.68 -10.14 23.80
CA THR A 50 -13.73 -11.26 23.81
C THR A 50 -12.95 -11.37 22.49
N THR A 51 -13.66 -11.16 21.36
CA THR A 51 -13.02 -11.23 20.04
C THR A 51 -11.91 -10.18 19.89
N LEU A 52 -12.21 -8.92 20.18
CA LEU A 52 -11.20 -7.86 20.08
C LEU A 52 -10.11 -7.99 21.15
N SER A 53 -10.47 -8.34 22.40
CA SER A 53 -9.48 -8.54 23.47
C SER A 53 -8.50 -9.68 23.17
N ALA A 54 -8.93 -10.73 22.45
CA ALA A 54 -8.07 -11.85 22.10
C ALA A 54 -7.10 -11.55 20.93
N LEU A 55 -7.42 -10.54 20.11
CA LEU A 55 -6.64 -10.17 18.93
C LEU A 55 -5.77 -8.94 19.15
N ALA A 56 -6.17 -8.08 20.07
CA ALA A 56 -5.46 -6.84 20.39
C ALA A 56 -4.31 -7.09 21.38
N SER A 57 -3.56 -6.04 21.70
CA SER A 57 -2.45 -6.10 22.63
C SER A 57 -2.86 -5.97 24.09
N GLU A 58 -4.08 -5.53 24.36
CA GLU A 58 -4.67 -5.44 25.69
C GLU A 58 -6.21 -5.62 25.65
N PRO A 59 -6.88 -5.85 26.79
CA PRO A 59 -8.33 -6.00 26.82
C PRO A 59 -9.09 -4.76 26.35
N VAL A 60 -10.30 -4.97 25.85
CA VAL A 60 -11.21 -3.90 25.40
C VAL A 60 -11.64 -2.99 26.54
N HIS A 61 -11.49 -1.68 26.33
CA HIS A 61 -12.00 -0.64 27.23
C HIS A 61 -13.43 -0.24 26.84
N THR A 62 -14.35 -0.21 27.82
CA THR A 62 -15.77 0.14 27.58
C THR A 62 -16.34 1.08 28.60
N THR A 63 -15.72 1.22 29.77
CA THR A 63 -16.24 1.99 30.90
C THR A 63 -15.26 3.04 31.39
N LEU A 64 -15.76 4.20 31.78
CA LEU A 64 -14.98 5.24 32.45
C LEU A 64 -14.63 4.87 33.91
N TRP A 65 -15.30 3.86 34.45
CA TRP A 65 -15.19 3.44 35.83
C TRP A 65 -14.44 2.11 35.89
N ASP A 66 -13.21 2.21 36.35
CA ASP A 66 -12.31 1.07 36.55
C ASP A 66 -11.62 1.25 37.90
N ASP A 67 -11.86 0.32 38.83
CA ASP A 67 -11.30 0.37 40.18
C ASP A 67 -9.77 0.32 40.21
N ALA A 68 -9.17 -0.33 39.21
CA ALA A 68 -7.71 -0.43 39.06
C ALA A 68 -7.07 0.84 38.47
N ASN A 69 -7.85 1.67 37.78
CA ASN A 69 -7.35 2.88 37.12
C ASN A 69 -8.41 3.99 37.11
N PRO A 70 -8.31 5.00 37.99
CA PRO A 70 -9.35 6.00 38.19
C PRO A 70 -9.52 6.97 37.01
N ILE A 71 -8.56 7.04 36.08
CA ILE A 71 -8.62 7.92 34.88
C ILE A 71 -8.18 7.16 33.62
N PRO A 72 -8.83 6.03 33.28
CA PRO A 72 -8.34 5.14 32.24
C PRO A 72 -8.32 5.77 30.84
N HIS A 73 -9.32 6.59 30.49
CA HIS A 73 -9.42 7.30 29.22
C HIS A 73 -8.27 8.32 29.02
N THR A 74 -7.88 9.06 30.06
CA THR A 74 -6.79 10.02 30.00
C THR A 74 -5.44 9.32 29.79
N ARG A 75 -5.20 8.24 30.55
CA ARG A 75 -3.96 7.45 30.42
C ARG A 75 -3.83 6.84 29.02
N LEU A 76 -4.94 6.31 28.49
CA LEU A 76 -4.96 5.74 27.15
C LEU A 76 -4.69 6.81 26.09
N ALA A 77 -5.36 7.96 26.19
CA ALA A 77 -5.19 9.09 25.28
C ALA A 77 -3.77 9.66 25.27
N GLN A 78 -3.10 9.70 26.44
CA GLN A 78 -1.74 10.23 26.57
C GLN A 78 -0.67 9.29 26.01
N ARG A 79 -0.93 7.97 25.99
CA ARG A 79 0.01 6.97 25.45
C ARG A 79 -0.14 6.76 23.95
N ALA A 80 -1.24 7.21 23.36
CA ALA A 80 -1.52 7.02 21.95
C ALA A 80 -0.57 7.81 21.04
N ASP A 81 -0.03 7.16 20.02
CA ASP A 81 0.58 7.82 18.85
C ASP A 81 -0.49 8.19 17.82
N LEU A 82 -1.58 7.41 17.75
CA LEU A 82 -2.72 7.62 16.87
C LEU A 82 -3.99 7.03 17.48
N ILE A 83 -5.11 7.73 17.34
CA ILE A 83 -6.43 7.17 17.61
C ILE A 83 -7.17 6.94 16.29
N VAL A 84 -7.65 5.73 16.07
CA VAL A 84 -8.42 5.34 14.88
C VAL A 84 -9.85 5.03 15.27
N VAL A 85 -10.82 5.76 14.76
CA VAL A 85 -12.24 5.49 14.96
C VAL A 85 -12.79 4.74 13.75
N ALA A 86 -12.70 3.43 13.79
CA ALA A 86 -13.17 2.52 12.75
C ALA A 86 -14.19 1.54 13.34
N ARG A 87 -15.40 1.84 13.25
CA ARG A 87 -16.31 2.69 12.50
C ARG A 87 -16.73 3.91 13.34
N ALA A 88 -16.90 5.07 12.70
CA ALA A 88 -17.47 6.26 13.31
C ALA A 88 -18.94 6.44 12.88
N THR A 89 -19.87 6.41 13.86
CA THR A 89 -21.28 6.75 13.63
C THR A 89 -21.49 8.26 13.60
N ALA A 90 -22.63 8.71 13.04
CA ALA A 90 -23.05 10.11 13.11
C ALA A 90 -23.10 10.63 14.56
N ARG A 91 -23.50 9.78 15.54
CA ARG A 91 -23.47 10.12 16.96
C ARG A 91 -22.07 10.43 17.47
N VAL A 92 -21.10 9.56 17.18
CA VAL A 92 -19.70 9.78 17.62
C VAL A 92 -19.12 11.02 16.96
N ILE A 93 -19.36 11.21 15.66
CA ILE A 93 -18.90 12.38 14.89
C ILE A 93 -19.49 13.67 15.48
N GLY A 94 -20.82 13.68 15.74
CA GLY A 94 -21.50 14.84 16.32
C GLY A 94 -21.04 15.14 17.74
N SER A 95 -20.91 14.12 18.60
CA SER A 95 -20.40 14.29 19.97
C SER A 95 -19.00 14.85 19.99
N TYR A 96 -18.10 14.31 19.16
CA TYR A 96 -16.72 14.77 19.07
C TYR A 96 -16.64 16.22 18.54
N ALA A 97 -17.40 16.55 17.49
CA ALA A 97 -17.46 17.91 16.94
C ALA A 97 -18.01 18.93 17.95
N ALA A 98 -18.97 18.53 18.79
CA ALA A 98 -19.57 19.36 19.84
C ALA A 98 -18.74 19.38 21.16
N GLY A 99 -17.69 18.56 21.28
CA GLY A 99 -16.89 18.46 22.51
C GLY A 99 -17.57 17.68 23.63
N ILE A 100 -18.53 16.79 23.31
CA ILE A 100 -19.30 16.00 24.29
C ILE A 100 -18.53 14.70 24.58
N SER A 101 -18.20 14.46 25.84
CA SER A 101 -17.45 13.30 26.35
C SER A 101 -18.35 12.40 27.24
N SER A 102 -19.40 11.86 26.63
CA SER A 102 -20.45 11.09 27.37
C SER A 102 -20.10 9.61 27.57
N ASP A 103 -19.11 9.08 26.90
CA ASP A 103 -18.67 7.70 26.99
C ASP A 103 -17.13 7.60 26.96
N PHE A 104 -16.60 6.39 27.16
CA PHE A 104 -15.15 6.15 27.19
C PHE A 104 -14.48 6.59 25.88
N LEU A 105 -15.09 6.30 24.70
CA LEU A 105 -14.56 6.64 23.40
C LEU A 105 -14.44 8.16 23.24
N THR A 106 -15.52 8.89 23.46
CA THR A 106 -15.53 10.36 23.29
C THR A 106 -14.68 11.07 24.33
N ALA A 107 -14.61 10.56 25.56
CA ALA A 107 -13.68 11.05 26.59
C ALA A 107 -12.21 10.88 26.17
N THR A 108 -11.85 9.73 25.59
CA THR A 108 -10.50 9.48 25.07
C THR A 108 -10.16 10.42 23.91
N LEU A 109 -11.12 10.65 22.98
CA LEU A 109 -10.91 11.60 21.87
C LEU A 109 -10.68 13.04 22.34
N ILE A 110 -11.37 13.49 23.38
CA ILE A 110 -11.19 14.85 23.93
C ILE A 110 -9.88 14.97 24.73
N ALA A 111 -9.41 13.89 25.35
CA ALA A 111 -8.20 13.89 26.18
C ALA A 111 -6.88 13.74 25.40
N THR A 112 -6.93 13.41 24.10
CA THR A 112 -5.73 13.12 23.33
C THR A 112 -5.07 14.36 22.73
N ARG A 113 -3.75 14.27 22.57
CA ARG A 113 -2.94 15.17 21.70
C ARG A 113 -2.39 14.45 20.47
N ALA A 114 -2.61 13.14 20.38
CA ALA A 114 -2.23 12.35 19.21
C ALA A 114 -3.11 12.72 18.01
N ALA A 115 -2.64 12.42 16.82
CA ALA A 115 -3.47 12.49 15.62
C ALA A 115 -4.70 11.58 15.76
N VAL A 116 -5.82 11.98 15.14
CA VAL A 116 -7.05 11.20 15.15
C VAL A 116 -7.49 10.94 13.72
N LEU A 117 -7.70 9.67 13.39
CA LEU A 117 -8.27 9.22 12.12
C LEU A 117 -9.72 8.77 12.36
N VAL A 118 -10.66 9.42 11.71
CA VAL A 118 -12.07 9.06 11.76
C VAL A 118 -12.49 8.42 10.44
N CYS A 119 -13.04 7.21 10.51
CA CYS A 119 -13.56 6.45 9.37
C CYS A 119 -15.09 6.36 9.48
N PRO A 120 -15.85 7.27 8.87
CA PRO A 120 -17.31 7.27 8.93
C PRO A 120 -17.88 6.03 8.25
N ALA A 121 -18.99 5.52 8.84
CA ALA A 121 -19.83 4.52 8.16
C ALA A 121 -21.26 4.65 8.64
N MET A 122 -22.18 4.89 7.69
CA MET A 122 -23.61 5.09 7.95
C MET A 122 -24.38 4.95 6.64
N HIS A 123 -25.69 5.01 6.70
CA HIS A 123 -26.54 5.05 5.51
C HIS A 123 -26.29 6.33 4.70
N THR A 124 -26.54 6.30 3.40
CA THR A 124 -26.26 7.44 2.49
C THR A 124 -26.94 8.71 2.93
N GLU A 125 -28.22 8.65 3.27
CA GLU A 125 -29.00 9.82 3.74
C GLU A 125 -28.43 10.43 5.03
N MET A 126 -27.89 9.59 5.91
CA MET A 126 -27.21 10.07 7.11
C MET A 126 -25.87 10.73 6.77
N TRP A 127 -25.11 10.14 5.84
CA TRP A 127 -23.83 10.68 5.41
C TRP A 127 -24.01 12.05 4.73
N GLU A 128 -24.99 12.16 3.84
CA GLU A 128 -25.30 13.39 3.10
C GLU A 128 -26.02 14.45 3.92
N HIS A 129 -26.48 14.10 5.12
CA HIS A 129 -27.20 15.03 5.97
C HIS A 129 -26.36 16.25 6.34
N ALA A 130 -26.91 17.46 6.18
CA ALA A 130 -26.19 18.72 6.38
C ALA A 130 -25.44 18.79 7.72
N SER A 131 -26.08 18.39 8.83
CA SER A 131 -25.43 18.40 10.14
C SER A 131 -24.26 17.44 10.26
N VAL A 132 -24.28 16.30 9.56
CA VAL A 132 -23.12 15.38 9.53
C VAL A 132 -21.98 15.99 8.73
N GLN A 133 -22.25 16.59 7.57
CA GLN A 133 -21.24 17.26 6.76
C GLN A 133 -20.64 18.47 7.46
N GLU A 134 -21.44 19.27 8.20
CA GLU A 134 -20.96 20.37 9.04
C GLU A 134 -20.04 19.88 10.16
N ASN A 135 -20.42 18.79 10.84
CA ASN A 135 -19.59 18.18 11.88
C ASN A 135 -18.27 17.67 11.31
N ILE A 136 -18.28 17.00 10.15
CA ILE A 136 -17.07 16.55 9.43
C ILE A 136 -16.19 17.74 9.07
N ALA A 137 -16.76 18.81 8.50
CA ALA A 137 -16.02 20.03 8.18
C ALA A 137 -15.41 20.68 9.43
N THR A 138 -16.12 20.64 10.55
CA THR A 138 -15.61 21.15 11.83
C THR A 138 -14.45 20.34 12.35
N LEU A 139 -14.54 19.00 12.31
CA LEU A 139 -13.45 18.11 12.72
C LEU A 139 -12.20 18.30 11.83
N ARG A 140 -12.37 18.42 10.52
CA ARG A 140 -11.26 18.72 9.58
C ARG A 140 -10.54 20.04 9.91
N ARG A 141 -11.30 21.11 10.19
CA ARG A 141 -10.71 22.38 10.61
C ARG A 141 -9.92 22.30 11.91
N ARG A 142 -10.23 21.32 12.76
CA ARG A 142 -9.52 21.05 14.02
C ARG A 142 -8.36 20.08 13.86
N GLY A 143 -8.00 19.70 12.63
CA GLY A 143 -6.87 18.81 12.34
C GLY A 143 -7.19 17.32 12.45
N VAL A 144 -8.48 16.93 12.56
CA VAL A 144 -8.86 15.52 12.52
C VAL A 144 -8.83 14.99 11.10
N HIS A 145 -8.15 13.88 10.89
CA HIS A 145 -8.10 13.19 9.60
C HIS A 145 -9.41 12.42 9.37
N ILE A 146 -10.01 12.62 8.22
CA ILE A 146 -11.27 11.96 7.85
C ILE A 146 -11.01 11.10 6.62
N LEU A 147 -11.10 9.79 6.79
CA LEU A 147 -11.09 8.86 5.67
C LEU A 147 -12.51 8.68 5.16
N GLU A 148 -12.79 9.27 4.01
CA GLU A 148 -14.12 9.25 3.37
C GLU A 148 -14.67 7.83 3.24
N PRO A 149 -15.97 7.64 3.49
CA PRO A 149 -16.62 6.36 3.25
C PRO A 149 -16.62 6.01 1.77
N GLU A 150 -16.66 4.72 1.47
CA GLU A 150 -16.72 4.23 0.10
C GLU A 150 -18.16 4.21 -0.41
N THR A 151 -18.28 4.28 -1.74
CA THR A 151 -19.54 4.02 -2.44
C THR A 151 -19.67 2.52 -2.70
N GLY A 152 -20.83 1.96 -2.39
CA GLY A 152 -21.09 0.54 -2.59
C GLY A 152 -22.42 0.10 -1.99
N ARG A 153 -22.66 -1.22 -1.99
CA ARG A 153 -23.87 -1.79 -1.40
C ARG A 153 -23.85 -1.64 0.12
N LEU A 154 -24.91 -1.05 0.65
CA LEU A 154 -25.14 -0.85 2.10
C LEU A 154 -25.95 -2.02 2.69
N ALA A 155 -26.03 -2.07 4.03
CA ALA A 155 -26.73 -3.13 4.73
C ALA A 155 -28.23 -3.21 4.42
N GLY A 156 -28.87 -2.10 4.05
CA GLY A 156 -30.26 -2.05 3.59
C GLY A 156 -30.49 -2.59 2.19
N GLY A 157 -29.43 -2.87 1.43
CA GLY A 157 -29.50 -3.33 0.04
C GLY A 157 -29.28 -2.22 -0.99
N ASP A 158 -29.38 -0.96 -0.59
CA ASP A 158 -29.15 0.21 -1.44
C ASP A 158 -27.68 0.36 -1.81
N VAL A 159 -27.41 1.10 -2.88
CA VAL A 159 -26.06 1.45 -3.34
C VAL A 159 -25.86 2.95 -3.21
N GLY A 160 -24.85 3.35 -2.43
CA GLY A 160 -24.55 4.76 -2.21
C GLY A 160 -23.27 4.98 -1.40
N ALA A 161 -22.95 6.23 -1.14
CA ALA A 161 -21.85 6.62 -0.24
C ALA A 161 -22.24 6.35 1.22
N GLY A 162 -21.28 5.86 2.03
CA GLY A 162 -21.53 5.60 3.44
C GLY A 162 -20.97 4.28 3.95
N ARG A 163 -20.42 3.45 3.05
CA ARG A 163 -19.76 2.19 3.41
C ARG A 163 -18.42 2.46 4.08
N LEU A 164 -18.14 1.76 5.19
CA LEU A 164 -16.80 1.82 5.81
C LEU A 164 -15.73 1.43 4.81
N ALA A 165 -14.69 2.24 4.71
CA ALA A 165 -13.51 1.94 3.93
C ALA A 165 -12.97 0.54 4.26
N GLU A 166 -12.36 -0.12 3.28
CA GLU A 166 -11.80 -1.45 3.51
C GLU A 166 -10.66 -1.41 4.54
N PRO A 167 -10.50 -2.45 5.37
CA PRO A 167 -9.47 -2.49 6.42
C PRO A 167 -8.07 -2.18 5.91
N GLN A 168 -7.71 -2.65 4.72
CA GLN A 168 -6.42 -2.38 4.08
C GLN A 168 -6.23 -0.90 3.74
N ARG A 169 -7.30 -0.22 3.33
CA ARG A 169 -7.27 1.22 3.06
C ARG A 169 -7.09 2.03 4.34
N ILE A 170 -7.80 1.65 5.42
CA ILE A 170 -7.64 2.28 6.73
C ILE A 170 -6.21 2.05 7.25
N TYR A 171 -5.70 0.84 7.10
CA TYR A 171 -4.32 0.49 7.47
C TYR A 171 -3.29 1.34 6.73
N SER A 172 -3.42 1.53 5.41
CA SER A 172 -2.52 2.39 4.63
C SER A 172 -2.55 3.85 5.09
N GLU A 173 -3.73 4.38 5.47
CA GLU A 173 -3.86 5.72 6.03
C GLU A 173 -3.17 5.83 7.41
N VAL A 174 -3.30 4.78 8.25
CA VAL A 174 -2.58 4.69 9.54
C VAL A 174 -1.06 4.72 9.33
N GLU A 175 -0.54 3.94 8.37
CA GLU A 175 0.88 3.95 8.03
C GLU A 175 1.34 5.35 7.60
N GLN A 176 0.59 6.00 6.74
CA GLN A 176 0.90 7.35 6.26
C GLN A 176 0.92 8.39 7.40
N LEU A 177 -0.04 8.31 8.33
CA LEU A 177 -0.10 9.25 9.47
C LEU A 177 1.00 9.03 10.51
N LEU A 178 1.53 7.83 10.64
CA LEU A 178 2.57 7.46 11.62
C LEU A 178 3.98 7.41 11.03
N THR A 179 4.12 7.48 9.71
CA THR A 179 5.40 7.49 9.02
C THR A 179 5.85 8.93 8.78
N PRO A 180 7.13 9.27 8.94
CA PRO A 180 7.63 10.59 8.58
C PRO A 180 7.35 10.89 7.11
N GLY A 181 6.72 12.02 6.84
CA GLY A 181 6.43 12.47 5.48
C GLY A 181 7.66 13.10 4.78
N ASP A 182 8.82 12.44 4.85
CA ASP A 182 10.09 12.94 4.31
C ASP A 182 10.15 12.91 2.77
N LEU A 183 9.19 12.23 2.12
CA LEU A 183 8.98 12.25 0.67
C LEU A 183 7.78 13.12 0.26
N ASN A 184 7.24 13.94 1.17
CA ASN A 184 6.13 14.84 0.84
C ASN A 184 6.46 15.75 -0.34
N GLY A 185 5.59 15.72 -1.37
CA GLY A 185 5.74 16.51 -2.60
C GLY A 185 6.67 15.87 -3.64
N ALA A 186 7.42 14.82 -3.30
CA ALA A 186 8.24 14.12 -4.27
C ALA A 186 7.39 13.23 -5.20
N HIS A 187 7.74 13.19 -6.48
CA HIS A 187 7.20 12.23 -7.44
C HIS A 187 8.18 11.08 -7.64
N VAL A 188 7.76 9.86 -7.30
CA VAL A 188 8.57 8.64 -7.40
C VAL A 188 7.98 7.74 -8.47
N VAL A 189 8.78 7.43 -9.50
CA VAL A 189 8.44 6.46 -10.56
C VAL A 189 9.14 5.15 -10.27
N ILE A 190 8.39 4.05 -10.26
CA ILE A 190 8.91 2.73 -9.89
C ILE A 190 8.53 1.73 -10.99
N THR A 191 9.46 0.88 -11.40
CA THR A 191 9.15 -0.24 -12.29
C THR A 191 9.08 -1.55 -11.52
N ALA A 192 8.20 -2.48 -11.94
CA ALA A 192 8.03 -3.77 -11.26
C ALA A 192 7.69 -4.92 -12.22
N GLY A 193 8.06 -6.12 -11.82
CA GLY A 193 7.78 -7.35 -12.58
C GLY A 193 8.85 -7.68 -13.61
N GLY A 194 8.64 -8.75 -14.36
CA GLY A 194 9.48 -9.16 -15.48
C GLY A 194 8.80 -8.84 -16.80
N THR A 195 9.50 -8.18 -17.73
CA THR A 195 8.95 -7.97 -19.08
C THR A 195 8.75 -9.30 -19.79
N ARG A 196 7.78 -9.34 -20.69
CA ARG A 196 7.37 -10.53 -21.44
C ARG A 196 7.50 -10.23 -22.92
N GLU A 197 8.49 -10.82 -23.57
CA GLU A 197 8.77 -10.61 -24.98
C GLU A 197 8.10 -11.70 -25.80
N PRO A 198 7.10 -11.40 -26.64
CA PRO A 198 6.29 -12.40 -27.30
C PRO A 198 7.11 -13.18 -28.35
N ILE A 199 7.01 -14.51 -28.30
CA ILE A 199 7.46 -15.42 -29.36
C ILE A 199 6.31 -15.61 -30.35
N ASP A 200 5.11 -15.84 -29.80
CA ASP A 200 3.85 -15.96 -30.54
C ASP A 200 2.69 -15.45 -29.64
N ALA A 201 1.45 -15.58 -30.09
CA ALA A 201 0.27 -15.16 -29.34
C ALA A 201 0.09 -15.86 -27.98
N VAL A 202 0.92 -16.86 -27.63
CA VAL A 202 0.77 -17.70 -26.43
C VAL A 202 2.06 -17.79 -25.61
N ARG A 203 3.23 -17.71 -26.25
CA ARG A 203 4.53 -17.96 -25.64
C ARG A 203 5.34 -16.69 -25.57
N VAL A 204 6.06 -16.54 -24.46
CA VAL A 204 6.92 -15.37 -24.20
C VAL A 204 8.30 -15.79 -23.70
N ILE A 205 9.29 -14.94 -23.89
CA ILE A 205 10.56 -14.93 -23.14
C ILE A 205 10.38 -13.95 -21.99
N ALA A 206 10.68 -14.37 -20.77
CA ALA A 206 10.53 -13.53 -19.58
C ALA A 206 11.52 -13.91 -18.49
N ASN A 207 11.90 -12.92 -17.68
CA ASN A 207 12.65 -13.14 -16.45
C ASN A 207 11.73 -13.60 -15.31
N ARG A 208 12.28 -14.38 -14.36
CA ARG A 208 11.54 -14.88 -13.17
C ARG A 208 11.39 -13.76 -12.14
N SER A 209 10.54 -12.77 -12.40
CA SER A 209 10.27 -11.69 -11.45
C SER A 209 8.77 -11.64 -11.12
N THR A 210 8.43 -11.61 -9.84
CA THR A 210 7.04 -11.50 -9.36
C THR A 210 6.56 -10.06 -9.24
N GLY A 211 7.47 -9.08 -9.22
CA GLY A 211 7.16 -7.67 -9.00
C GLY A 211 7.03 -7.26 -7.53
N LYS A 212 7.07 -8.21 -6.58
CA LYS A 212 6.87 -7.92 -5.13
C LYS A 212 7.73 -6.79 -4.60
N GLN A 213 9.00 -6.73 -5.00
CA GLN A 213 9.94 -5.69 -4.52
C GLN A 213 9.52 -4.29 -4.98
N GLY A 214 9.20 -4.10 -6.26
CA GLY A 214 8.72 -2.82 -6.77
C GLY A 214 7.40 -2.38 -6.12
N TYR A 215 6.48 -3.33 -5.86
CA TYR A 215 5.24 -3.06 -5.15
C TYR A 215 5.48 -2.66 -3.68
N ALA A 216 6.41 -3.32 -2.99
CA ALA A 216 6.78 -2.96 -1.62
C ALA A 216 7.40 -1.56 -1.53
N ILE A 217 8.29 -1.21 -2.48
CA ILE A 217 8.87 0.13 -2.57
C ILE A 217 7.78 1.17 -2.86
N ALA A 218 6.82 0.86 -3.75
CA ALA A 218 5.71 1.76 -4.05
C ALA A 218 4.82 2.01 -2.82
N THR A 219 4.51 0.97 -2.06
CA THR A 219 3.75 1.07 -0.81
C THR A 219 4.47 1.97 0.21
N GLU A 220 5.76 1.75 0.42
CA GLU A 220 6.58 2.53 1.36
C GLU A 220 6.72 4.00 0.92
N ALA A 221 6.92 4.25 -0.37
CA ALA A 221 7.01 5.61 -0.89
C ALA A 221 5.71 6.40 -0.69
N VAL A 222 4.54 5.77 -0.90
CA VAL A 222 3.23 6.38 -0.59
C VAL A 222 3.09 6.66 0.91
N ALA A 223 3.45 5.69 1.77
CA ALA A 223 3.37 5.86 3.22
C ALA A 223 4.24 7.04 3.70
N ARG A 224 5.33 7.33 3.01
CA ARG A 224 6.23 8.49 3.26
C ARG A 224 5.79 9.79 2.57
N GLY A 225 4.60 9.80 1.96
CA GLY A 225 3.97 10.99 1.39
C GLY A 225 4.32 11.30 -0.07
N ALA A 226 4.99 10.40 -0.79
CA ALA A 226 5.28 10.60 -2.20
C ALA A 226 4.04 10.43 -3.09
N LYS A 227 4.00 11.17 -4.20
CA LYS A 227 3.19 10.81 -5.36
C LYS A 227 3.90 9.67 -6.09
N VAL A 228 3.24 8.52 -6.25
CA VAL A 228 3.86 7.31 -6.82
C VAL A 228 3.20 6.91 -8.13
N THR A 229 4.02 6.74 -9.18
CA THR A 229 3.64 6.06 -10.43
C THR A 229 4.36 4.72 -10.50
N LEU A 230 3.60 3.61 -10.53
CA LEU A 230 4.11 2.25 -10.63
C LEU A 230 3.88 1.72 -12.06
N ILE A 231 4.96 1.48 -12.79
CA ILE A 231 4.93 0.90 -14.14
C ILE A 231 5.21 -0.59 -14.00
N SER A 232 4.23 -1.44 -14.29
CA SER A 232 4.32 -2.85 -13.91
C SER A 232 3.84 -3.80 -14.98
N THR A 233 4.52 -4.96 -15.05
CA THR A 233 4.07 -6.15 -15.81
C THR A 233 3.36 -7.17 -14.91
N SER A 234 3.33 -6.93 -13.60
CA SER A 234 2.76 -7.84 -12.60
C SER A 234 1.25 -7.68 -12.48
N SER A 235 0.55 -8.75 -12.08
CA SER A 235 -0.88 -8.77 -11.76
C SER A 235 -1.16 -8.64 -10.26
N LEU A 236 -0.17 -8.23 -9.47
CA LEU A 236 -0.39 -7.98 -8.04
C LEU A 236 -1.42 -6.86 -7.84
N PRO A 237 -2.21 -6.91 -6.75
CA PRO A 237 -3.13 -5.82 -6.42
C PRO A 237 -2.38 -4.48 -6.30
N THR A 238 -2.93 -3.44 -6.94
CA THR A 238 -2.33 -2.10 -6.87
C THR A 238 -2.39 -1.58 -5.44
N PRO A 239 -1.27 -1.14 -4.84
CA PRO A 239 -1.28 -0.54 -3.52
C PRO A 239 -2.13 0.74 -3.51
N PHE A 240 -2.76 1.02 -2.37
CA PHE A 240 -3.56 2.23 -2.21
C PHE A 240 -2.69 3.49 -2.41
N GLY A 241 -3.24 4.51 -3.07
CA GLY A 241 -2.51 5.76 -3.34
C GLY A 241 -1.50 5.71 -4.48
N VAL A 242 -1.32 4.55 -5.14
CA VAL A 242 -0.41 4.37 -6.27
C VAL A 242 -1.15 4.51 -7.60
N THR A 243 -0.58 5.29 -8.52
CA THR A 243 -1.03 5.31 -9.93
C THR A 243 -0.35 4.17 -10.68
N LEU A 244 -1.13 3.19 -11.17
CA LEU A 244 -0.61 2.05 -11.93
C LEU A 244 -0.63 2.33 -13.42
N VAL A 245 0.51 2.08 -14.09
CA VAL A 245 0.64 2.01 -15.54
C VAL A 245 0.99 0.56 -15.91
N GLN A 246 0.01 -0.17 -16.46
CA GLN A 246 0.22 -1.56 -16.85
C GLN A 246 0.93 -1.64 -18.19
N VAL A 247 1.99 -2.44 -18.24
CA VAL A 247 2.79 -2.70 -19.44
C VAL A 247 3.11 -4.19 -19.54
N GLU A 248 3.61 -4.64 -20.68
CA GLU A 248 3.97 -6.05 -20.89
C GLU A 248 5.41 -6.21 -21.38
N THR A 249 5.83 -5.45 -22.40
CA THR A 249 7.15 -5.60 -23.03
C THR A 249 8.16 -4.57 -22.54
N ALA A 250 9.46 -4.83 -22.79
CA ALA A 250 10.54 -3.88 -22.52
C ALA A 250 10.34 -2.55 -23.27
N GLN A 251 9.82 -2.61 -24.49
CA GLN A 251 9.53 -1.42 -25.28
C GLN A 251 8.44 -0.56 -24.64
N GLN A 252 7.31 -1.16 -24.22
CA GLN A 252 6.23 -0.45 -23.54
C GLN A 252 6.68 0.13 -22.20
N MET A 253 7.52 -0.64 -21.46
CA MET A 253 8.09 -0.16 -20.21
C MET A 253 9.00 1.04 -20.44
N MET A 254 9.85 1.02 -21.46
CA MET A 254 10.71 2.14 -21.81
C MET A 254 9.89 3.39 -22.15
N GLU A 255 8.85 3.27 -22.96
CA GLU A 255 7.98 4.38 -23.35
C GLU A 255 7.29 5.00 -22.13
N ALA A 256 6.71 4.16 -21.27
CA ALA A 256 6.04 4.60 -20.05
C ALA A 256 7.02 5.28 -19.07
N VAL A 257 8.18 4.68 -18.85
CA VAL A 257 9.21 5.26 -17.96
C VAL A 257 9.71 6.59 -18.50
N ASN A 258 10.00 6.70 -19.80
CA ASN A 258 10.48 7.94 -20.42
C ASN A 258 9.43 9.06 -20.38
N ALA A 259 8.13 8.73 -20.38
CA ALA A 259 7.06 9.72 -20.22
C ALA A 259 7.03 10.28 -18.80
N GLU A 260 7.01 9.40 -17.80
CA GLU A 260 6.87 9.75 -16.38
C GLU A 260 8.17 10.33 -15.77
N ALA A 261 9.34 9.84 -16.19
CA ALA A 261 10.65 10.27 -15.65
C ALA A 261 10.93 11.76 -15.85
N LYS A 262 10.29 12.41 -16.82
CA LYS A 262 10.48 13.86 -17.08
C LYS A 262 10.07 14.74 -15.90
N SER A 263 9.10 14.30 -15.11
CA SER A 263 8.56 15.02 -13.96
C SER A 263 8.86 14.34 -12.63
N ALA A 264 9.62 13.25 -12.64
CA ALA A 264 9.94 12.49 -11.44
C ALA A 264 11.18 13.05 -10.73
N ASP A 265 11.12 13.10 -9.39
CA ASP A 265 12.27 13.40 -8.55
C ASP A 265 13.13 12.16 -8.33
N VAL A 266 12.50 10.98 -8.31
CA VAL A 266 13.18 9.69 -8.13
C VAL A 266 12.63 8.67 -9.13
N VAL A 267 13.54 7.94 -9.79
CA VAL A 267 13.20 6.80 -10.68
C VAL A 267 13.85 5.54 -10.14
N VAL A 268 13.04 4.52 -9.83
CA VAL A 268 13.48 3.23 -9.28
C VAL A 268 13.23 2.12 -10.29
N MET A 269 14.29 1.64 -10.89
CA MET A 269 14.24 0.57 -11.91
C MET A 269 14.36 -0.81 -11.26
N ALA A 270 13.26 -1.27 -10.60
CA ALA A 270 13.21 -2.56 -9.90
C ALA A 270 12.66 -3.71 -10.77
N ALA A 271 12.18 -3.41 -11.97
CA ALA A 271 11.73 -4.43 -12.92
C ALA A 271 12.90 -5.27 -13.47
N ALA A 272 12.65 -6.55 -13.69
CA ALA A 272 13.56 -7.45 -14.41
C ALA A 272 13.27 -7.38 -15.91
N VAL A 273 13.83 -6.39 -16.58
CA VAL A 273 13.69 -6.23 -18.04
C VAL A 273 14.43 -7.36 -18.73
N ALA A 274 13.80 -8.03 -19.70
CA ALA A 274 14.47 -9.04 -20.52
C ALA A 274 15.57 -8.40 -21.38
N ASP A 275 16.74 -9.03 -21.47
CA ASP A 275 17.88 -8.51 -22.23
C ASP A 275 17.72 -8.72 -23.73
N VAL A 276 16.86 -9.69 -24.11
CA VAL A 276 16.65 -10.10 -25.50
C VAL A 276 15.17 -10.28 -25.80
N ARG A 277 14.80 -10.06 -27.06
CA ARG A 277 13.47 -10.35 -27.60
C ARG A 277 13.57 -11.04 -28.97
N PRO A 278 12.53 -11.78 -29.41
CA PRO A 278 12.45 -12.27 -30.76
C PRO A 278 12.47 -11.13 -31.80
N VAL A 279 13.30 -11.25 -32.86
CA VAL A 279 13.33 -10.29 -33.98
C VAL A 279 11.94 -10.20 -34.65
N ARG A 280 11.21 -11.32 -34.68
CA ARG A 280 9.85 -11.41 -35.25
C ARG A 280 8.96 -12.25 -34.32
N ALA A 281 7.99 -11.62 -33.73
CA ALA A 281 6.92 -12.30 -33.01
C ALA A 281 5.86 -12.80 -34.02
N ALA A 282 5.45 -14.06 -33.89
CA ALA A 282 4.38 -14.60 -34.72
C ALA A 282 3.00 -14.10 -34.21
N MET A 283 2.16 -13.58 -35.13
CA MET A 283 0.82 -13.11 -34.76
C MET A 283 -0.13 -14.22 -34.29
N HIS A 284 0.15 -15.47 -34.70
CA HIS A 284 -0.66 -16.63 -34.35
C HIS A 284 0.20 -17.67 -33.64
N LYS A 285 -0.46 -18.50 -32.81
CA LYS A 285 0.20 -19.62 -32.13
C LYS A 285 0.90 -20.51 -33.15
N LEU A 286 2.20 -20.70 -33.00
CA LEU A 286 3.01 -21.63 -33.79
C LEU A 286 2.58 -23.08 -33.48
N LYS A 287 2.06 -23.79 -34.48
CA LYS A 287 1.57 -25.17 -34.33
C LYS A 287 2.71 -26.18 -34.49
N LYS A 288 2.59 -27.34 -33.85
CA LYS A 288 3.46 -28.48 -34.10
C LYS A 288 3.11 -29.08 -35.47
N ASP A 289 4.11 -29.49 -36.21
CA ASP A 289 3.97 -30.33 -37.38
C ASP A 289 3.44 -31.70 -36.93
N PRO A 290 2.31 -32.18 -37.47
CA PRO A 290 1.69 -33.44 -37.04
C PRO A 290 2.52 -34.70 -37.32
N VAL A 291 3.47 -34.61 -38.26
CA VAL A 291 4.30 -35.75 -38.67
C VAL A 291 5.62 -35.80 -37.91
N THR A 292 6.30 -34.63 -37.81
CA THR A 292 7.60 -34.56 -37.16
C THR A 292 7.53 -34.23 -35.66
N GLY A 293 6.39 -33.79 -35.17
CA GLY A 293 6.22 -33.28 -33.80
C GLY A 293 6.97 -31.98 -33.49
N LEU A 294 7.75 -31.46 -34.45
CA LEU A 294 8.48 -30.21 -34.32
C LEU A 294 7.50 -29.02 -34.48
N ILE A 295 7.80 -27.91 -33.82
CA ILE A 295 7.04 -26.67 -34.05
C ILE A 295 7.46 -26.13 -35.43
N CYS A 296 6.52 -26.03 -36.37
CA CYS A 296 6.78 -25.56 -37.72
C CYS A 296 7.46 -24.18 -37.65
N ASN A 297 8.62 -24.06 -38.34
CA ASN A 297 9.46 -22.88 -38.41
C ASN A 297 10.17 -22.46 -37.09
N LEU A 298 10.28 -23.34 -36.07
CA LEU A 298 11.00 -23.07 -34.84
C LEU A 298 12.31 -23.87 -34.71
N GLY A 299 13.08 -23.97 -35.78
CA GLY A 299 14.44 -24.52 -35.73
C GLY A 299 15.39 -23.66 -34.90
N SER A 300 15.16 -22.35 -34.89
CA SER A 300 15.84 -21.37 -34.03
C SER A 300 14.95 -20.13 -33.86
N ILE A 301 14.97 -19.52 -32.68
CA ILE A 301 14.41 -18.18 -32.47
C ILE A 301 15.55 -17.20 -32.62
N GLU A 302 15.48 -16.36 -33.65
CA GLU A 302 16.42 -15.26 -33.81
C GLU A 302 16.10 -14.18 -32.78
N LEU A 303 17.11 -13.80 -31.98
CA LEU A 303 16.98 -12.85 -30.91
C LEU A 303 17.75 -11.56 -31.22
N GLU A 304 17.18 -10.44 -30.80
CA GLU A 304 17.85 -9.14 -30.77
C GLU A 304 17.85 -8.56 -29.34
N ALA A 305 18.75 -7.61 -29.09
CA ALA A 305 18.82 -6.95 -27.79
C ALA A 305 17.59 -6.04 -27.58
N THR A 306 17.07 -6.02 -26.35
CA THR A 306 16.05 -5.07 -25.92
C THR A 306 16.68 -3.70 -25.59
N PRO A 307 15.89 -2.62 -25.51
CA PRO A 307 16.39 -1.32 -25.09
C PRO A 307 16.94 -1.33 -23.67
N ASP A 308 18.11 -0.73 -23.48
CA ASP A 308 18.70 -0.53 -22.16
C ASP A 308 18.11 0.73 -21.50
N ILE A 309 16.99 0.55 -20.80
CA ILE A 309 16.21 1.64 -20.22
C ILE A 309 17.03 2.41 -19.18
N LEU A 310 17.73 1.71 -18.27
CA LEU A 310 18.52 2.33 -17.21
C LEU A 310 19.65 3.18 -17.77
N ALA A 311 20.39 2.68 -18.77
CA ALA A 311 21.46 3.45 -19.42
C ALA A 311 20.91 4.65 -20.22
N GLY A 312 19.72 4.50 -20.81
CA GLY A 312 19.02 5.60 -21.49
C GLY A 312 18.68 6.73 -20.52
N LEU A 313 18.10 6.39 -19.37
CA LEU A 313 17.78 7.35 -18.30
C LEU A 313 19.03 8.04 -17.75
N GLY A 314 20.10 7.29 -17.44
CA GLY A 314 21.33 7.86 -16.89
C GLY A 314 21.99 8.90 -17.79
N LYS A 315 21.84 8.78 -19.12
CA LYS A 315 22.34 9.76 -20.10
C LYS A 315 21.52 11.05 -20.16
N CYS A 316 20.24 10.99 -19.81
CA CYS A 316 19.29 12.09 -20.04
C CYS A 316 18.64 12.60 -18.74
N LYS A 317 19.01 12.08 -17.55
CA LYS A 317 18.37 12.45 -16.32
C LYS A 317 18.52 13.95 -16.00
N PRO A 318 17.45 14.63 -15.57
CA PRO A 318 17.50 16.02 -15.12
C PRO A 318 18.42 16.19 -13.90
N ALA A 319 18.97 17.40 -13.73
CA ALA A 319 19.72 17.74 -12.52
C ALA A 319 18.83 17.62 -11.27
N GLY A 320 19.34 16.95 -10.24
CA GLY A 320 18.61 16.73 -9.00
C GLY A 320 17.73 15.47 -8.98
N GLN A 321 17.47 14.85 -10.11
CA GLN A 321 16.76 13.57 -10.16
C GLN A 321 17.65 12.42 -9.66
N VAL A 322 17.11 11.56 -8.80
CA VAL A 322 17.78 10.37 -8.29
C VAL A 322 17.36 9.15 -9.12
N LEU A 323 18.35 8.43 -9.68
CA LEU A 323 18.14 7.22 -10.47
C LEU A 323 18.67 6.00 -9.71
N VAL A 324 17.78 5.06 -9.38
CA VAL A 324 18.09 3.83 -8.66
C VAL A 324 17.94 2.63 -9.59
N GLY A 325 18.97 1.81 -9.69
CA GLY A 325 18.94 0.54 -10.42
C GLY A 325 19.03 -0.65 -9.49
N PHE A 326 18.70 -1.83 -10.02
CA PHE A 326 18.83 -3.12 -9.32
C PHE A 326 19.79 -4.03 -10.07
N ALA A 327 20.57 -4.81 -9.33
CA ALA A 327 21.42 -5.87 -9.85
C ALA A 327 21.12 -7.17 -9.11
N ALA A 328 20.82 -8.23 -9.86
CA ALA A 328 20.69 -9.59 -9.35
C ALA A 328 21.93 -10.36 -9.82
N GLU A 329 22.80 -10.71 -8.89
CA GLU A 329 24.09 -11.29 -9.18
C GLU A 329 24.23 -12.65 -8.47
N THR A 330 25.00 -13.55 -9.06
CA THR A 330 25.34 -14.84 -8.47
C THR A 330 26.80 -14.90 -8.01
N GLU A 331 27.63 -13.99 -8.52
CA GLU A 331 29.08 -13.91 -8.24
C GLU A 331 29.55 -12.45 -8.28
N ASN A 332 30.62 -12.13 -7.57
CA ASN A 332 31.28 -10.81 -7.60
C ASN A 332 30.33 -9.61 -7.38
N LEU A 333 29.36 -9.76 -6.46
CA LEU A 333 28.25 -8.84 -6.21
C LEU A 333 28.68 -7.36 -6.21
N ILE A 334 29.68 -7.00 -5.39
CA ILE A 334 30.11 -5.60 -5.22
C ILE A 334 30.77 -5.05 -6.49
N ALA A 335 31.68 -5.82 -7.09
CA ALA A 335 32.39 -5.37 -8.30
C ALA A 335 31.42 -5.18 -9.50
N ASN A 336 30.48 -6.11 -9.66
CA ASN A 336 29.45 -6.03 -10.71
C ASN A 336 28.50 -4.84 -10.47
N ALA A 337 28.08 -4.61 -9.22
CA ALA A 337 27.24 -3.47 -8.86
C ALA A 337 27.93 -2.13 -9.10
N GLN A 338 29.22 -1.98 -8.76
CA GLN A 338 30.01 -0.78 -9.02
C GLN A 338 30.17 -0.52 -10.53
N SER A 339 30.54 -1.55 -11.30
CA SER A 339 30.62 -1.44 -12.75
C SER A 339 29.27 -1.04 -13.38
N LYS A 340 28.17 -1.58 -12.86
CA LYS A 340 26.81 -1.24 -13.31
C LYS A 340 26.45 0.21 -12.99
N LEU A 341 26.79 0.69 -11.79
CA LEU A 341 26.57 2.06 -11.34
C LEU A 341 27.19 3.06 -12.33
N GLU A 342 28.49 2.90 -12.60
CA GLU A 342 29.25 3.78 -13.50
C GLU A 342 28.74 3.71 -14.94
N ARG A 343 28.61 2.50 -15.49
CA ARG A 343 28.20 2.26 -16.88
C ARG A 343 26.79 2.77 -17.17
N LYS A 344 25.88 2.71 -16.19
CA LYS A 344 24.48 3.12 -16.36
C LYS A 344 24.22 4.57 -15.96
N GLY A 345 25.17 5.24 -15.33
CA GLY A 345 24.97 6.61 -14.82
C GLY A 345 23.87 6.72 -13.75
N ALA A 346 23.69 5.64 -12.98
CA ALA A 346 22.77 5.63 -11.86
C ALA A 346 23.41 6.26 -10.61
N ASP A 347 22.59 6.75 -9.67
CA ASP A 347 23.07 7.30 -8.40
C ASP A 347 23.22 6.20 -7.34
N LEU A 348 22.39 5.16 -7.44
CA LEU A 348 22.38 4.02 -6.54
C LEU A 348 22.12 2.71 -7.30
N ILE A 349 22.83 1.66 -6.92
CA ILE A 349 22.50 0.28 -7.32
C ILE A 349 22.23 -0.56 -6.07
N VAL A 350 21.05 -1.15 -6.03
CA VAL A 350 20.68 -2.16 -5.04
C VAL A 350 21.06 -3.52 -5.59
N ALA A 351 22.06 -4.14 -4.98
CA ALA A 351 22.59 -5.44 -5.41
C ALA A 351 22.04 -6.57 -4.52
N ASN A 352 21.45 -7.58 -5.14
CA ASN A 352 20.91 -8.75 -4.47
C ASN A 352 21.70 -9.99 -4.88
N ASP A 353 22.17 -10.77 -3.88
CA ASP A 353 22.73 -12.09 -4.10
C ASP A 353 21.58 -13.10 -4.28
N VAL A 354 21.34 -13.52 -5.52
CA VAL A 354 20.26 -14.48 -5.85
C VAL A 354 20.73 -15.95 -5.80
N SER A 355 21.97 -16.21 -5.40
CA SER A 355 22.49 -17.57 -5.21
C SER A 355 22.12 -18.19 -3.87
N GLN A 356 21.73 -17.38 -2.87
CA GLN A 356 21.40 -17.82 -1.54
C GLN A 356 20.02 -18.49 -1.46
N ALA A 357 19.93 -19.61 -0.73
CA ALA A 357 18.67 -20.30 -0.52
C ALA A 357 17.68 -19.43 0.28
N GLY A 358 16.45 -19.25 -0.24
CA GLY A 358 15.41 -18.42 0.42
C GLY A 358 15.46 -16.94 0.07
N VAL A 359 16.35 -16.52 -0.84
CA VAL A 359 16.49 -15.15 -1.34
C VAL A 359 16.29 -15.11 -2.85
N GLY A 360 15.78 -14.02 -3.39
CA GLY A 360 15.64 -13.82 -4.83
C GLY A 360 14.18 -13.66 -5.30
N PHE A 361 13.95 -13.80 -6.61
CA PHE A 361 12.74 -13.36 -7.32
C PHE A 361 11.39 -13.90 -6.81
N ALA A 362 11.36 -15.01 -6.07
CA ALA A 362 10.13 -15.65 -5.58
C ALA A 362 9.91 -15.47 -4.08
N HIS A 363 10.90 -14.95 -3.34
CA HIS A 363 10.86 -14.85 -1.88
C HIS A 363 10.38 -13.47 -1.40
N ALA A 364 9.96 -13.40 -0.13
CA ALA A 364 9.51 -12.15 0.49
C ALA A 364 10.66 -11.35 1.14
N THR A 365 11.87 -11.93 1.20
CA THR A 365 13.08 -11.35 1.78
C THR A 365 14.16 -11.20 0.73
N ASN A 366 14.90 -10.08 0.78
CA ASN A 366 16.16 -9.85 0.06
C ASN A 366 17.31 -9.83 1.07
N ALA A 367 18.46 -10.32 0.66
CA ALA A 367 19.71 -10.26 1.43
C ALA A 367 20.60 -9.13 0.88
#